data_53d9cbeee2188c67c7751a60b1a5421d
#
_entry.id   53d9cbeee2188c67c7751a60b1a5421d
#
_cell.length_a   1.000
_cell.length_b   1.000
_cell.length_c   1.000
_cell.angle_alpha   90.00
_cell.angle_beta   90.00
_cell.angle_gamma   90.00
#
_symmetry.space_group_name_H-M   'P 1'
#
loop_
_entity.id
_entity.type
_entity.pdbx_description
1 polymer ?
#
loop_
_entity_poly.entity_id
_entity_poly.type
_entity_poly.pdbx_seq_one_letter_code
_entity_poly.pdbx_strand_id
1 'polypeptide(L)'
;MNIAILGAPGCVGRTITKKFLDSSQYKIIASYRIEEEIPRDIQNDRLIWKQVDLLNPSSAENFLQGSEILIYLIHSLGAKNFEQLDIRLANSAGDAAKHVGIKKIIYLGGIVPESRNASPHLLSRMKTGQALASYGIPVGEVRASILLATCSMSYRIVYFLAKRLPIMVTPRWLNSFCAPIALEDAASFLAALIPRDIKGHEIFEIGSDVIRYGDLLSLCGKSIRGVKNVIIPVPLLATHLSALWIHLMTGVPNSVGVALAGGLKSDTIPSKNRFREVTGRDPIPLQSVLKQLAEEMRKKSG
;
A
#
# COMPACT_ATOMS: atom_id res chain seq x y z
N MET A 1 6.92 15.36 18.93
CA MET A 1 6.10 14.13 18.98
C MET A 1 6.88 13.01 18.34
N ASN A 2 6.89 11.82 18.95
CA ASN A 2 7.62 10.66 18.47
C ASN A 2 6.66 9.70 17.73
N ILE A 3 7.03 9.31 16.52
CA ILE A 3 6.23 8.44 15.66
C ILE A 3 7.04 7.18 15.34
N ALA A 4 6.52 6.01 15.68
CA ALA A 4 7.09 4.73 15.27
C ALA A 4 6.51 4.30 13.90
N ILE A 5 7.36 3.82 12.99
CA ILE A 5 6.94 3.33 11.68
C ILE A 5 7.37 1.87 11.53
N LEU A 6 6.44 0.95 11.56
CA LEU A 6 6.65 -0.46 11.22
C LEU A 6 6.53 -0.67 9.72
N GLY A 7 7.53 -1.32 9.11
CA GLY A 7 7.64 -1.49 7.67
C GLY A 7 8.29 -0.30 6.95
N ALA A 8 9.09 0.48 7.67
CA ALA A 8 9.76 1.69 7.17
C ALA A 8 10.69 1.46 5.94
N PRO A 9 11.43 0.35 5.81
CA PRO A 9 12.31 0.14 4.64
C PRO A 9 11.56 -0.14 3.33
N GLY A 10 10.28 -0.51 3.41
CA GLY A 10 9.46 -0.79 2.23
C GLY A 10 9.18 0.44 1.37
N CYS A 11 8.68 0.22 0.16
CA CYS A 11 8.32 1.29 -0.78
C CYS A 11 7.44 2.37 -0.14
N VAL A 12 6.36 1.96 0.51
CA VAL A 12 5.42 2.87 1.20
C VAL A 12 6.10 3.53 2.40
N GLY A 13 6.80 2.74 3.22
CA GLY A 13 7.47 3.23 4.43
C GLY A 13 8.49 4.31 4.15
N ARG A 14 9.32 4.15 3.11
CA ARG A 14 10.30 5.17 2.68
C ARG A 14 9.64 6.49 2.32
N THR A 15 8.56 6.44 1.53
CA THR A 15 7.84 7.65 1.11
C THR A 15 7.21 8.36 2.31
N ILE A 16 6.59 7.60 3.23
CA ILE A 16 5.98 8.13 4.44
C ILE A 16 7.04 8.71 5.37
N THR A 17 8.16 8.00 5.58
CA THR A 17 9.26 8.48 6.42
C THR A 17 9.80 9.81 5.90
N LYS A 18 10.08 9.92 4.59
CA LYS A 18 10.50 11.19 3.98
C LYS A 18 9.45 12.29 4.20
N LYS A 19 8.18 12.00 3.93
CA LYS A 19 7.08 12.95 4.10
C LYS A 19 6.94 13.46 5.53
N PHE A 20 7.13 12.61 6.52
CA PHE A 20 7.04 13.02 7.93
C PHE A 20 8.26 13.84 8.38
N LEU A 21 9.43 13.58 7.79
CA LEU A 21 10.64 14.35 8.04
C LEU A 21 10.60 15.76 7.43
N ASP A 22 9.71 16.03 6.46
CA ASP A 22 9.47 17.39 5.95
C ASP A 22 8.91 18.31 7.05
N SER A 23 8.20 17.74 8.03
CA SER A 23 7.74 18.49 9.22
C SER A 23 8.80 18.47 10.33
N SER A 24 9.17 19.65 10.84
CA SER A 24 10.11 19.76 11.97
C SER A 24 9.56 19.24 13.30
N GLN A 25 8.27 18.98 13.38
CA GLN A 25 7.57 18.61 14.64
C GLN A 25 7.75 17.14 15.03
N TYR A 26 8.19 16.26 14.10
CA TYR A 26 8.22 14.82 14.32
C TYR A 26 9.63 14.29 14.49
N LYS A 27 9.80 13.38 15.45
CA LYS A 27 10.93 12.45 15.53
C LYS A 27 10.44 11.08 15.12
N ILE A 28 11.17 10.40 14.24
CA ILE A 28 10.76 9.15 13.64
C ILE A 28 11.61 8.01 14.17
N ILE A 29 10.97 6.97 14.66
CA ILE A 29 11.58 5.69 14.99
C ILE A 29 11.16 4.70 13.88
N ALA A 30 12.08 4.38 12.99
CA ALA A 30 11.85 3.54 11.83
C ALA A 30 12.32 2.11 12.07
N SER A 31 11.49 1.14 11.79
CA SER A 31 11.83 -0.28 11.94
C SER A 31 12.72 -0.80 10.82
N TYR A 32 13.59 -1.76 11.11
CA TYR A 32 14.20 -2.66 10.13
C TYR A 32 14.32 -4.08 10.74
N ARG A 33 14.49 -5.11 9.90
CA ARG A 33 14.73 -6.49 10.35
C ARG A 33 16.21 -6.86 10.23
N ILE A 34 16.81 -6.51 9.10
CA ILE A 34 18.22 -6.68 8.82
C ILE A 34 18.81 -5.33 8.33
N GLU A 35 20.04 -5.06 8.64
CA GLU A 35 20.69 -3.75 8.42
C GLU A 35 20.70 -3.34 6.93
N GLU A 36 20.79 -4.30 6.04
CA GLU A 36 20.78 -4.09 4.59
C GLU A 36 19.46 -3.51 4.06
N GLU A 37 18.39 -3.62 4.83
CA GLU A 37 17.10 -3.00 4.49
C GLU A 37 17.09 -1.48 4.69
N ILE A 38 18.02 -0.93 5.49
CA ILE A 38 18.05 0.51 5.81
C ILE A 38 18.37 1.32 4.55
N PRO A 39 17.48 2.24 4.15
CA PRO A 39 17.71 3.09 2.97
C PRO A 39 18.87 4.07 3.21
N ARG A 40 19.91 4.01 2.39
CA ARG A 40 21.07 4.91 2.49
C ARG A 40 20.75 6.36 2.12
N ASP A 41 19.66 6.58 1.39
CA ASP A 41 19.21 7.89 0.88
C ASP A 41 18.29 8.63 1.84
N ILE A 42 18.05 8.10 3.06
CA ILE A 42 17.24 8.74 4.08
C ILE A 42 18.11 8.92 5.34
N GLN A 43 18.70 10.11 5.48
CA GLN A 43 19.48 10.50 6.63
C GLN A 43 18.91 11.80 7.21
N ASN A 44 18.67 11.82 8.53
CA ASN A 44 18.15 12.99 9.21
C ASN A 44 18.36 12.83 10.73
N ASP A 45 18.72 13.89 11.44
CA ASP A 45 18.98 13.86 12.90
C ASP A 45 17.74 13.49 13.72
N ARG A 46 16.55 13.59 13.14
CA ARG A 46 15.27 13.22 13.75
C ARG A 46 14.80 11.82 13.38
N LEU A 47 15.62 11.04 12.66
CA LEU A 47 15.34 9.67 12.27
C LEU A 47 16.27 8.70 12.98
N ILE A 48 15.66 7.76 13.71
CA ILE A 48 16.37 6.68 14.39
C ILE A 48 15.90 5.36 13.80
N TRP A 49 16.83 4.56 13.27
CA TRP A 49 16.55 3.20 12.84
C TRP A 49 16.73 2.23 14.00
N LYS A 50 15.73 1.39 14.24
CA LYS A 50 15.78 0.34 15.28
C LYS A 50 15.41 -1.02 14.69
N GLN A 51 16.17 -2.04 15.06
CA GLN A 51 15.84 -3.41 14.72
C GLN A 51 14.60 -3.87 15.48
N VAL A 52 13.71 -4.62 14.82
CA VAL A 52 12.54 -5.20 15.46
C VAL A 52 12.20 -6.57 14.88
N ASP A 53 11.98 -7.52 15.77
CA ASP A 53 11.27 -8.78 15.50
C ASP A 53 9.90 -8.73 16.20
N LEU A 54 8.84 -8.54 15.43
CA LEU A 54 7.48 -8.49 15.99
C LEU A 54 6.99 -9.83 16.53
N LEU A 55 7.63 -10.95 16.22
CA LEU A 55 7.28 -12.23 16.82
C LEU A 55 7.88 -12.40 18.22
N ASN A 56 8.77 -11.49 18.63
CA ASN A 56 9.30 -11.39 19.98
C ASN A 56 8.65 -10.20 20.70
N PRO A 57 7.80 -10.43 21.74
CA PRO A 57 7.09 -9.37 22.46
C PRO A 57 8.02 -8.29 23.02
N SER A 58 9.11 -8.66 23.69
CA SER A 58 10.07 -7.69 24.25
C SER A 58 10.72 -6.84 23.18
N SER A 59 11.00 -7.39 21.99
CA SER A 59 11.52 -6.63 20.85
C SER A 59 10.49 -5.61 20.34
N ALA A 60 9.21 -5.99 20.26
CA ALA A 60 8.13 -5.11 19.83
C ALA A 60 7.93 -3.95 20.81
N GLU A 61 7.91 -4.20 22.11
CA GLU A 61 7.80 -3.18 23.15
C GLU A 61 9.00 -2.21 23.13
N ASN A 62 10.22 -2.74 23.11
CA ASN A 62 11.45 -1.94 23.04
C ASN A 62 11.50 -1.04 21.80
N PHE A 63 10.98 -1.52 20.68
CA PHE A 63 10.88 -0.72 19.45
C PHE A 63 9.93 0.46 19.65
N LEU A 64 8.74 0.23 20.22
CA LEU A 64 7.69 1.23 20.40
C LEU A 64 7.93 2.18 21.58
N GLN A 65 8.83 1.84 22.49
CA GLN A 65 9.09 2.61 23.69
C GLN A 65 9.40 4.08 23.40
N GLY A 66 8.66 4.99 24.07
CA GLY A 66 8.78 6.44 23.93
C GLY A 66 8.11 7.02 22.68
N SER A 67 7.41 6.21 21.90
CA SER A 67 6.57 6.65 20.78
C SER A 67 5.16 7.01 21.24
N GLU A 68 4.53 7.95 20.55
CA GLU A 68 3.15 8.37 20.82
C GLU A 68 2.18 7.83 19.77
N ILE A 69 2.64 7.68 18.53
CA ILE A 69 1.85 7.21 17.39
C ILE A 69 2.58 6.04 16.72
N LEU A 70 1.82 5.03 16.35
CA LEU A 70 2.30 3.92 15.52
C LEU A 70 1.73 4.03 14.11
N ILE A 71 2.61 4.06 13.11
CA ILE A 71 2.25 3.85 11.70
C ILE A 71 2.53 2.38 11.35
N TYR A 72 1.49 1.64 11.03
CA TYR A 72 1.59 0.21 10.73
C TYR A 72 1.46 -0.04 9.22
N LEU A 73 2.54 -0.51 8.59
CA LEU A 73 2.63 -0.72 7.12
C LEU A 73 3.03 -2.16 6.76
N ILE A 74 3.11 -3.05 7.75
CA ILE A 74 3.57 -4.42 7.51
C ILE A 74 2.51 -5.23 6.78
N HIS A 75 2.96 -6.00 5.82
CA HIS A 75 2.23 -7.12 5.27
C HIS A 75 3.20 -8.15 4.68
N SER A 76 2.84 -9.43 4.74
CA SER A 76 3.71 -10.56 4.40
C SER A 76 3.27 -11.30 3.13
N LEU A 77 2.76 -10.58 2.11
CA LEU A 77 2.15 -11.15 0.89
C LEU A 77 3.03 -12.19 0.16
N GLY A 78 4.35 -12.15 0.34
CA GLY A 78 5.28 -13.14 -0.21
C GLY A 78 5.34 -14.47 0.57
N ALA A 79 4.82 -14.52 1.80
CA ALA A 79 4.83 -15.73 2.62
C ALA A 79 3.70 -16.69 2.21
N LYS A 80 3.93 -18.00 2.31
CA LYS A 80 2.91 -19.02 1.96
C LYS A 80 1.65 -18.90 2.82
N ASN A 81 1.80 -18.54 4.09
CA ASN A 81 0.75 -18.39 5.10
C ASN A 81 0.55 -16.93 5.52
N PHE A 82 0.66 -16.01 4.58
CA PHE A 82 0.64 -14.57 4.82
C PHE A 82 -0.58 -14.10 5.63
N GLU A 83 -1.78 -14.71 5.43
CA GLU A 83 -3.00 -14.32 6.14
C GLU A 83 -2.86 -14.52 7.66
N GLN A 84 -2.34 -15.68 8.09
CA GLN A 84 -2.11 -15.97 9.50
C GLN A 84 -0.96 -15.14 10.07
N LEU A 85 0.10 -14.98 9.28
CA LEU A 85 1.27 -14.22 9.69
C LEU A 85 0.93 -12.74 9.88
N ASP A 86 0.19 -12.12 8.96
CA ASP A 86 -0.24 -10.73 9.07
C ASP A 86 -1.06 -10.47 10.33
N ILE A 87 -1.98 -11.39 10.69
CA ILE A 87 -2.78 -11.30 11.92
C ILE A 87 -1.91 -11.44 13.15
N ARG A 88 -0.96 -12.39 13.17
CA ARG A 88 -0.03 -12.57 14.30
C ARG A 88 0.84 -11.34 14.53
N LEU A 89 1.39 -10.77 13.45
CA LEU A 89 2.21 -9.56 13.52
C LEU A 89 1.38 -8.35 13.98
N ALA A 90 0.13 -8.21 13.53
CA ALA A 90 -0.78 -7.17 13.97
C ALA A 90 -1.14 -7.28 15.45
N ASN A 91 -1.43 -8.51 15.92
CA ASN A 91 -1.69 -8.76 17.34
C ASN A 91 -0.48 -8.42 18.21
N SER A 92 0.71 -8.85 17.82
CA SER A 92 1.93 -8.53 18.56
C SER A 92 2.21 -7.03 18.62
N ALA A 93 2.02 -6.32 17.49
CA ALA A 93 2.17 -4.86 17.45
C ALA A 93 1.10 -4.15 18.29
N GLY A 94 -0.16 -4.63 18.26
CA GLY A 94 -1.27 -4.08 19.05
C GLY A 94 -1.06 -4.26 20.54
N ASP A 95 -0.61 -5.45 20.95
CA ASP A 95 -0.31 -5.77 22.35
C ASP A 95 0.83 -4.92 22.89
N ALA A 96 1.95 -4.87 22.20
CA ALA A 96 3.08 -4.01 22.54
C ALA A 96 2.69 -2.53 22.59
N ALA A 97 1.90 -2.06 21.60
CA ALA A 97 1.40 -0.68 21.56
C ALA A 97 0.55 -0.33 22.79
N LYS A 98 -0.29 -1.25 23.25
CA LYS A 98 -1.09 -1.10 24.47
C LYS A 98 -0.21 -1.03 25.72
N HIS A 99 0.77 -1.93 25.86
CA HIS A 99 1.67 -1.98 27.01
C HIS A 99 2.52 -0.72 27.16
N VAL A 100 3.03 -0.16 26.03
CA VAL A 100 3.86 1.06 26.09
C VAL A 100 3.06 2.36 26.04
N GLY A 101 1.73 2.31 25.92
CA GLY A 101 0.85 3.48 25.95
C GLY A 101 0.81 4.28 24.66
N ILE A 102 0.86 3.62 23.49
CA ILE A 102 0.61 4.28 22.19
C ILE A 102 -0.78 4.91 22.20
N LYS A 103 -0.85 6.18 21.81
CA LYS A 103 -2.10 6.97 21.84
C LYS A 103 -2.98 6.73 20.60
N LYS A 104 -2.37 6.34 19.47
CA LYS A 104 -3.05 6.16 18.18
C LYS A 104 -2.27 5.26 17.25
N ILE A 105 -2.97 4.42 16.51
CA ILE A 105 -2.43 3.62 15.41
C ILE A 105 -3.00 4.15 14.09
N ILE A 106 -2.14 4.36 13.11
CA ILE A 106 -2.55 4.64 11.73
C ILE A 106 -2.10 3.46 10.87
N TYR A 107 -3.05 2.80 10.25
CA TYR A 107 -2.83 1.60 9.44
C TYR A 107 -3.16 1.87 7.97
N LEU A 108 -2.29 1.47 7.06
CA LEU A 108 -2.57 1.51 5.62
C LEU A 108 -2.98 0.11 5.13
N GLY A 109 -4.26 -0.04 4.89
CA GLY A 109 -4.91 -1.24 4.37
C GLY A 109 -5.28 -1.15 2.90
N GLY A 110 -6.16 -2.04 2.46
CA GLY A 110 -6.73 -2.07 1.11
C GLY A 110 -8.25 -1.94 1.12
N ILE A 111 -8.82 -1.39 0.06
CA ILE A 111 -10.28 -1.35 -0.12
C ILE A 111 -10.77 -2.79 -0.29
N VAL A 112 -11.70 -3.18 0.56
CA VAL A 112 -12.31 -4.51 0.54
C VAL A 112 -13.68 -4.41 -0.12
N PRO A 113 -13.94 -5.13 -1.20
CA PRO A 113 -15.23 -5.11 -1.85
C PRO A 113 -16.32 -5.67 -0.93
N GLU A 114 -17.51 -5.14 -1.01
CA GLU A 114 -18.68 -5.63 -0.24
C GLU A 114 -19.12 -7.04 -0.64
N SER A 115 -18.65 -7.53 -1.79
CA SER A 115 -18.96 -8.86 -2.29
C SER A 115 -18.38 -9.97 -1.40
N ARG A 116 -19.12 -11.08 -1.22
CA ARG A 116 -18.66 -12.27 -0.48
C ARG A 116 -17.39 -12.93 -1.07
N ASN A 117 -16.92 -12.47 -2.23
CA ASN A 117 -15.79 -13.03 -2.99
C ASN A 117 -14.53 -12.16 -2.91
N ALA A 118 -14.31 -11.43 -1.82
CA ALA A 118 -13.05 -10.71 -1.60
C ALA A 118 -11.86 -11.68 -1.62
N SER A 119 -10.77 -11.30 -2.28
CA SER A 119 -9.58 -12.15 -2.35
C SER A 119 -8.96 -12.36 -0.95
N PRO A 120 -8.27 -13.49 -0.71
CA PRO A 120 -7.58 -13.75 0.56
C PRO A 120 -6.67 -12.60 0.97
N HIS A 121 -6.00 -11.97 -0.01
CA HIS A 121 -5.16 -10.79 0.22
C HIS A 121 -5.96 -9.61 0.81
N LEU A 122 -7.10 -9.24 0.24
CA LEU A 122 -7.93 -8.14 0.74
C LEU A 122 -8.56 -8.47 2.10
N LEU A 123 -8.96 -9.74 2.29
CA LEU A 123 -9.47 -10.20 3.58
C LEU A 123 -8.39 -10.15 4.67
N SER A 124 -7.13 -10.51 4.36
CA SER A 124 -6.00 -10.37 5.29
C SER A 124 -5.82 -8.92 5.74
N ARG A 125 -5.90 -7.96 4.80
CA ARG A 125 -5.80 -6.53 5.11
C ARG A 125 -6.91 -6.07 6.07
N MET A 126 -8.15 -6.48 5.82
CA MET A 126 -9.28 -6.18 6.70
C MET A 126 -9.08 -6.75 8.10
N LYS A 127 -8.71 -8.04 8.20
CA LYS A 127 -8.47 -8.72 9.47
C LYS A 127 -7.30 -8.10 10.24
N THR A 128 -6.26 -7.60 9.54
CA THR A 128 -5.16 -6.86 10.15
C THR A 128 -5.66 -5.58 10.83
N GLY A 129 -6.51 -4.79 10.15
CA GLY A 129 -7.12 -3.59 10.76
C GLY A 129 -7.98 -3.92 11.99
N GLN A 130 -8.79 -4.98 11.90
CA GLN A 130 -9.60 -5.47 13.03
C GLN A 130 -8.74 -5.93 14.20
N ALA A 131 -7.65 -6.66 13.94
CA ALA A 131 -6.70 -7.11 14.97
C ALA A 131 -6.05 -5.91 15.69
N LEU A 132 -5.58 -4.90 14.97
CA LEU A 132 -5.03 -3.68 15.57
C LEU A 132 -6.08 -2.94 16.43
N ALA A 133 -7.33 -2.88 15.99
CA ALA A 133 -8.42 -2.20 16.70
C ALA A 133 -8.88 -2.92 17.96
N SER A 134 -8.62 -4.23 18.11
CA SER A 134 -9.08 -5.04 19.26
C SER A 134 -8.40 -4.68 20.58
N TYR A 135 -7.32 -3.89 20.56
CA TYR A 135 -6.54 -3.52 21.77
C TYR A 135 -7.06 -2.26 22.46
N GLY A 136 -8.13 -1.63 21.96
CA GLY A 136 -8.76 -0.44 22.56
C GLY A 136 -7.99 0.86 22.30
N ILE A 137 -6.95 0.85 21.47
CA ILE A 137 -6.23 2.03 21.01
C ILE A 137 -7.00 2.60 19.80
N PRO A 138 -7.19 3.93 19.68
CA PRO A 138 -7.77 4.52 18.49
C PRO A 138 -7.02 4.15 17.22
N VAL A 139 -7.71 3.63 16.20
CA VAL A 139 -7.13 3.19 14.93
C VAL A 139 -7.74 3.98 13.76
N GLY A 140 -6.90 4.69 13.02
CA GLY A 140 -7.23 5.24 11.71
C GLY A 140 -6.82 4.27 10.61
N GLU A 141 -7.76 3.48 10.09
CA GLU A 141 -7.51 2.56 8.99
C GLU A 141 -7.72 3.27 7.65
N VAL A 142 -6.64 3.52 6.93
CA VAL A 142 -6.68 4.08 5.58
C VAL A 142 -6.74 2.94 4.57
N ARG A 143 -7.77 2.90 3.75
CA ARG A 143 -7.95 1.91 2.67
C ARG A 143 -7.74 2.55 1.32
N ALA A 144 -6.76 2.05 0.57
CA ALA A 144 -6.49 2.45 -0.80
C ALA A 144 -6.65 1.28 -1.77
N SER A 145 -6.97 1.55 -3.03
CA SER A 145 -7.03 0.55 -4.09
C SER A 145 -5.61 0.21 -4.57
N ILE A 146 -5.11 0.91 -5.57
CA ILE A 146 -3.77 0.74 -6.14
C ILE A 146 -2.91 1.95 -5.78
N LEU A 147 -1.78 1.70 -5.11
CA LEU A 147 -0.79 2.74 -4.85
C LEU A 147 0.14 2.87 -6.07
N LEU A 148 0.17 4.05 -6.66
CA LEU A 148 0.99 4.35 -7.83
C LEU A 148 2.32 4.98 -7.41
N ALA A 149 3.42 4.24 -7.60
CA ALA A 149 4.80 4.68 -7.41
C ALA A 149 5.75 3.75 -8.16
N THR A 150 6.92 4.23 -8.56
CA THR A 150 7.91 3.41 -9.28
C THR A 150 8.42 2.20 -8.48
N CYS A 151 8.37 2.26 -7.17
CA CYS A 151 8.71 1.16 -6.25
C CYS A 151 7.52 0.25 -5.93
N SER A 152 6.27 0.68 -6.19
CA SER A 152 5.07 -0.11 -5.91
C SER A 152 4.98 -1.32 -6.83
N MET A 153 4.77 -2.50 -6.24
CA MET A 153 4.62 -3.75 -7.00
C MET A 153 3.42 -3.69 -7.96
N SER A 154 2.29 -3.15 -7.51
CA SER A 154 1.08 -3.00 -8.32
C SER A 154 1.31 -2.11 -9.54
N TYR A 155 1.97 -0.95 -9.36
CA TYR A 155 2.29 -0.08 -10.49
C TYR A 155 3.32 -0.71 -11.43
N ARG A 156 4.33 -1.40 -10.91
CA ARG A 156 5.33 -2.10 -11.74
C ARG A 156 4.69 -3.14 -12.65
N ILE A 157 3.70 -3.89 -12.14
CA ILE A 157 2.92 -4.83 -12.96
C ILE A 157 2.22 -4.08 -14.10
N VAL A 158 1.46 -3.03 -13.77
CA VAL A 158 0.77 -2.20 -14.77
C VAL A 158 1.75 -1.64 -15.81
N TYR A 159 2.88 -1.07 -15.37
CA TYR A 159 3.89 -0.47 -16.22
C TYR A 159 4.52 -1.48 -17.19
N PHE A 160 4.99 -2.63 -16.68
CA PHE A 160 5.68 -3.61 -17.54
C PHE A 160 4.72 -4.33 -18.48
N LEU A 161 3.49 -4.64 -18.06
CA LEU A 161 2.47 -5.15 -18.96
C LEU A 161 2.17 -4.12 -20.06
N ALA A 162 1.91 -2.88 -19.68
CA ALA A 162 1.62 -1.82 -20.64
C ALA A 162 2.80 -1.55 -21.58
N LYS A 163 4.05 -1.60 -21.11
CA LYS A 163 5.26 -1.37 -21.91
C LYS A 163 5.52 -2.50 -22.91
N ARG A 164 5.36 -3.77 -22.50
CA ARG A 164 5.77 -4.94 -23.28
C ARG A 164 4.68 -5.48 -24.19
N LEU A 165 3.41 -5.23 -23.87
CA LEU A 165 2.27 -5.80 -24.59
C LEU A 165 1.39 -4.68 -25.19
N PRO A 166 1.69 -4.19 -26.41
CA PRO A 166 0.86 -3.20 -27.08
C PRO A 166 -0.56 -3.72 -27.36
N ILE A 167 -0.71 -5.03 -27.58
CA ILE A 167 -1.98 -5.75 -27.70
C ILE A 167 -2.03 -6.80 -26.58
N MET A 168 -3.08 -6.79 -25.77
CA MET A 168 -3.25 -7.69 -24.64
C MET A 168 -4.55 -8.48 -24.77
N VAL A 169 -4.45 -9.80 -24.76
CA VAL A 169 -5.59 -10.69 -24.55
C VAL A 169 -5.76 -10.86 -23.04
N THR A 170 -6.92 -10.48 -22.51
CA THR A 170 -7.12 -10.36 -21.07
C THR A 170 -8.37 -11.08 -20.60
N PRO A 171 -8.39 -11.57 -19.34
CA PRO A 171 -9.61 -12.09 -18.76
C PRO A 171 -10.68 -11.00 -18.61
N ARG A 172 -11.96 -11.37 -18.62
CA ARG A 172 -13.10 -10.45 -18.44
C ARG A 172 -13.07 -9.68 -17.11
N TRP A 173 -12.41 -10.21 -16.08
CA TRP A 173 -12.33 -9.55 -14.77
C TRP A 173 -11.48 -8.26 -14.77
N LEU A 174 -10.72 -7.96 -15.82
CA LEU A 174 -10.11 -6.63 -16.01
C LEU A 174 -11.14 -5.51 -16.30
N ASN A 175 -12.41 -5.85 -16.41
CA ASN A 175 -13.51 -4.87 -16.48
C ASN A 175 -13.90 -4.32 -15.09
N SER A 176 -13.41 -4.93 -13.99
CA SER A 176 -13.63 -4.40 -12.63
C SER A 176 -13.03 -3.02 -12.47
N PHE A 177 -13.63 -2.23 -11.58
CA PHE A 177 -13.22 -0.86 -11.33
C PHE A 177 -12.21 -0.76 -10.18
N CYS A 178 -11.35 0.24 -10.27
CA CYS A 178 -10.41 0.63 -9.21
C CYS A 178 -10.36 2.15 -9.10
N ALA A 179 -9.84 2.64 -7.98
CA ALA A 179 -9.54 4.06 -7.76
C ALA A 179 -8.06 4.20 -7.38
N PRO A 180 -7.13 4.17 -8.37
CA PRO A 180 -5.70 4.31 -8.10
C PRO A 180 -5.39 5.64 -7.44
N ILE A 181 -4.34 5.69 -6.62
CA ILE A 181 -3.90 6.93 -5.97
C ILE A 181 -2.38 7.02 -5.96
N ALA A 182 -1.82 8.21 -6.16
CA ALA A 182 -0.39 8.44 -6.01
C ALA A 182 0.07 8.09 -4.59
N LEU A 183 1.22 7.42 -4.45
CA LEU A 183 1.77 7.11 -3.13
C LEU A 183 2.07 8.37 -2.32
N GLU A 184 2.44 9.47 -2.99
CA GLU A 184 2.64 10.78 -2.36
C GLU A 184 1.35 11.34 -1.76
N ASP A 185 0.21 11.14 -2.43
CA ASP A 185 -1.11 11.51 -1.90
C ASP A 185 -1.48 10.64 -0.70
N ALA A 186 -1.29 9.34 -0.78
CA ALA A 186 -1.52 8.45 0.35
C ALA A 186 -0.65 8.82 1.56
N ALA A 187 0.63 9.16 1.34
CA ALA A 187 1.53 9.63 2.40
C ALA A 187 1.06 10.97 2.99
N SER A 188 0.58 11.89 2.16
CA SER A 188 0.02 13.16 2.61
C SER A 188 -1.25 12.96 3.44
N PHE A 189 -2.09 12.00 3.05
CA PHE A 189 -3.29 11.63 3.79
C PHE A 189 -2.94 11.06 5.18
N LEU A 190 -1.99 10.13 5.25
CA LEU A 190 -1.52 9.56 6.52
C LEU A 190 -0.93 10.66 7.43
N ALA A 191 -0.18 11.60 6.87
CA ALA A 191 0.35 12.74 7.61
C ALA A 191 -0.77 13.63 8.17
N ALA A 192 -1.84 13.85 7.41
CA ALA A 192 -2.99 14.66 7.84
C ALA A 192 -3.81 13.98 8.98
N LEU A 193 -3.70 12.66 9.14
CA LEU A 193 -4.32 11.95 10.27
C LEU A 193 -3.55 12.06 11.59
N ILE A 194 -2.26 12.46 11.54
CA ILE A 194 -1.43 12.56 12.74
C ILE A 194 -2.03 13.53 13.77
N PRO A 195 -2.38 14.80 13.44
CA PRO A 195 -2.97 15.73 14.39
C PRO A 195 -4.48 15.49 14.62
N ARG A 196 -5.14 14.64 13.81
CA ARG A 196 -6.59 14.44 13.89
C ARG A 196 -6.97 13.58 15.10
N ASP A 197 -8.04 13.96 15.79
CA ASP A 197 -8.66 13.11 16.81
C ASP A 197 -9.38 11.95 16.13
N ILE A 198 -9.00 10.71 16.46
CA ILE A 198 -9.58 9.46 15.94
C ILE A 198 -10.23 8.73 17.10
N LYS A 199 -11.49 8.32 16.93
CA LYS A 199 -12.25 7.63 17.96
C LYS A 199 -12.52 6.18 17.57
N GLY A 200 -12.10 5.25 18.41
CA GLY A 200 -12.29 3.83 18.17
C GLY A 200 -11.58 3.37 16.89
N HIS A 201 -12.31 2.69 16.00
CA HIS A 201 -11.80 2.22 14.70
C HIS A 201 -12.48 3.01 13.58
N GLU A 202 -11.81 4.03 13.07
CA GLU A 202 -12.28 4.82 11.92
C GLU A 202 -11.65 4.35 10.61
N ILE A 203 -12.50 4.11 9.60
CA ILE A 203 -12.08 3.69 8.27
C ILE A 203 -12.14 4.89 7.32
N PHE A 204 -11.04 5.12 6.61
CA PHE A 204 -10.86 6.19 5.64
C PHE A 204 -10.54 5.58 4.27
N GLU A 205 -11.51 5.52 3.37
CA GLU A 205 -11.26 5.07 2.00
C GLU A 205 -10.83 6.23 1.12
N ILE A 206 -9.74 6.02 0.36
CA ILE A 206 -9.13 7.02 -0.49
C ILE A 206 -8.84 6.49 -1.90
N GLY A 207 -8.94 7.36 -2.88
CA GLY A 207 -8.62 7.08 -4.28
C GLY A 207 -8.61 8.36 -5.11
N SER A 208 -8.12 8.29 -6.34
CA SER A 208 -8.31 9.36 -7.33
C SER A 208 -9.49 9.04 -8.27
N ASP A 209 -9.28 9.12 -9.58
CA ASP A 209 -10.31 8.81 -10.56
C ASP A 209 -10.72 7.33 -10.53
N VAL A 210 -12.02 7.07 -10.61
CA VAL A 210 -12.53 5.70 -10.77
C VAL A 210 -12.37 5.27 -12.22
N ILE A 211 -11.68 4.15 -12.44
CA ILE A 211 -11.34 3.66 -13.77
C ILE A 211 -11.38 2.12 -13.80
N ARG A 212 -11.64 1.53 -14.96
CA ARG A 212 -11.47 0.07 -15.15
C ARG A 212 -9.99 -0.31 -15.17
N TYR A 213 -9.63 -1.48 -14.66
CA TYR A 213 -8.25 -1.96 -14.70
C TYR A 213 -7.70 -2.03 -16.14
N GLY A 214 -8.51 -2.43 -17.12
CA GLY A 214 -8.13 -2.42 -18.53
C GLY A 214 -7.81 -1.03 -19.06
N ASP A 215 -8.64 -0.03 -18.69
CA ASP A 215 -8.41 1.36 -19.07
C ASP A 215 -7.17 1.95 -18.39
N LEU A 216 -6.87 1.55 -17.14
CA LEU A 216 -5.63 1.92 -16.45
C LEU A 216 -4.39 1.42 -17.22
N LEU A 217 -4.40 0.16 -17.69
CA LEU A 217 -3.35 -0.40 -18.54
C LEU A 217 -3.19 0.40 -19.84
N SER A 218 -4.30 0.71 -20.50
CA SER A 218 -4.31 1.49 -21.75
C SER A 218 -3.76 2.91 -21.55
N LEU A 219 -4.16 3.60 -20.47
CA LEU A 219 -3.66 4.93 -20.13
C LEU A 219 -2.16 4.90 -19.76
N CYS A 220 -1.72 3.89 -19.03
CA CYS A 220 -0.31 3.69 -18.76
C CYS A 220 0.50 3.53 -20.05
N GLY A 221 0.02 2.73 -21.00
CA GLY A 221 0.62 2.59 -22.33
C GLY A 221 0.71 3.90 -23.09
N LYS A 222 -0.35 4.71 -23.04
CA LYS A 222 -0.34 6.06 -23.62
C LYS A 222 0.75 6.94 -23.00
N SER A 223 0.91 6.88 -21.68
CA SER A 223 1.95 7.65 -20.97
C SER A 223 3.38 7.17 -21.31
N ILE A 224 3.56 5.90 -21.66
CA ILE A 224 4.86 5.30 -21.99
C ILE A 224 5.23 5.53 -23.46
N ARG A 225 4.29 5.31 -24.38
CA ARG A 225 4.55 5.25 -25.84
C ARG A 225 3.81 6.30 -26.66
N GLY A 226 2.96 7.13 -26.06
CA GLY A 226 2.08 8.07 -26.77
C GLY A 226 0.80 7.43 -27.33
N VAL A 227 0.69 6.08 -27.35
CA VAL A 227 -0.46 5.35 -27.86
C VAL A 227 -1.03 4.40 -26.82
N LYS A 228 -2.36 4.21 -26.81
CA LYS A 228 -3.04 3.29 -25.91
C LYS A 228 -2.75 1.83 -26.28
N ASN A 229 -2.74 0.94 -25.27
CA ASN A 229 -2.77 -0.50 -25.52
C ASN A 229 -4.16 -0.92 -26.00
N VAL A 230 -4.19 -1.93 -26.87
CA VAL A 230 -5.43 -2.60 -27.28
C VAL A 230 -5.70 -3.73 -26.31
N ILE A 231 -6.86 -3.70 -25.67
CA ILE A 231 -7.29 -4.73 -24.70
C ILE A 231 -8.39 -5.57 -25.35
N ILE A 232 -8.16 -6.87 -25.48
CA ILE A 232 -9.11 -7.84 -26.05
C ILE A 232 -9.58 -8.78 -24.93
N PRO A 233 -10.78 -8.57 -24.36
CA PRO A 233 -11.28 -9.42 -23.28
C PRO A 233 -11.75 -10.77 -23.83
N VAL A 234 -11.28 -11.87 -23.20
CA VAL A 234 -11.70 -13.24 -23.54
C VAL A 234 -12.33 -13.95 -22.35
N PRO A 235 -13.33 -14.83 -22.55
CA PRO A 235 -14.09 -15.42 -21.44
C PRO A 235 -13.33 -16.45 -20.59
N LEU A 236 -12.23 -17.02 -21.08
CA LEU A 236 -11.66 -18.31 -20.61
C LEU A 236 -10.18 -18.27 -20.20
N LEU A 237 -9.67 -17.19 -19.60
CA LEU A 237 -8.32 -17.24 -19.02
C LEU A 237 -8.38 -17.54 -17.52
N ALA A 238 -7.82 -18.71 -17.13
CA ALA A 238 -7.68 -19.09 -15.73
C ALA A 238 -6.72 -18.13 -14.98
N THR A 239 -7.01 -17.88 -13.71
CA THR A 239 -6.21 -16.95 -12.87
C THR A 239 -4.74 -17.36 -12.79
N HIS A 240 -4.46 -18.67 -12.78
CA HIS A 240 -3.08 -19.19 -12.76
C HIS A 240 -2.29 -18.88 -14.03
N LEU A 241 -2.93 -18.93 -15.19
CA LEU A 241 -2.31 -18.53 -16.46
C LEU A 241 -2.01 -17.02 -16.46
N SER A 242 -2.94 -16.21 -15.93
CA SER A 242 -2.73 -14.76 -15.79
C SER A 242 -1.57 -14.44 -14.85
N ALA A 243 -1.41 -15.16 -13.73
CA ALA A 243 -0.31 -14.97 -12.80
C ALA A 243 1.04 -15.40 -13.39
N LEU A 244 1.07 -16.51 -14.17
CA LEU A 244 2.27 -16.93 -14.89
C LEU A 244 2.69 -15.88 -15.93
N TRP A 245 1.74 -15.31 -16.66
CA TRP A 245 1.98 -14.20 -17.58
C TRP A 245 2.52 -12.96 -16.86
N ILE A 246 1.95 -12.59 -15.72
CA ILE A 246 2.43 -11.49 -14.88
C ILE A 246 3.88 -11.76 -14.46
N HIS A 247 4.19 -12.95 -13.97
CA HIS A 247 5.56 -13.33 -13.59
C HIS A 247 6.54 -13.20 -14.76
N LEU A 248 6.19 -13.80 -15.91
CA LEU A 248 7.05 -13.79 -17.10
C LEU A 248 7.30 -12.38 -17.64
N MET A 249 6.25 -11.54 -17.65
CA MET A 249 6.32 -10.20 -18.21
C MET A 249 6.88 -9.14 -17.24
N THR A 250 6.80 -9.35 -15.93
CA THR A 250 7.11 -8.33 -14.94
C THR A 250 8.24 -8.70 -13.97
N GLY A 251 8.60 -9.99 -13.90
CA GLY A 251 9.57 -10.53 -12.93
C GLY A 251 9.02 -10.57 -11.49
N VAL A 252 7.74 -10.28 -11.27
CA VAL A 252 7.10 -10.37 -9.95
C VAL A 252 6.96 -11.85 -9.57
N PRO A 253 7.29 -12.26 -8.31
CA PRO A 253 7.11 -13.64 -7.88
C PRO A 253 5.68 -14.14 -8.13
N ASN A 254 5.54 -15.38 -8.60
CA ASN A 254 4.25 -15.93 -8.99
C ASN A 254 3.22 -15.92 -7.85
N SER A 255 3.64 -16.20 -6.60
CA SER A 255 2.78 -16.13 -5.41
C SER A 255 2.17 -14.74 -5.20
N VAL A 256 2.96 -13.69 -5.38
CA VAL A 256 2.52 -12.29 -5.29
C VAL A 256 1.61 -11.94 -6.48
N GLY A 257 1.97 -12.38 -7.68
CA GLY A 257 1.15 -12.20 -8.90
C GLY A 257 -0.25 -12.83 -8.77
N VAL A 258 -0.35 -14.05 -8.23
CA VAL A 258 -1.63 -14.73 -7.97
C VAL A 258 -2.48 -13.95 -6.97
N ALA A 259 -1.89 -13.51 -5.85
CA ALA A 259 -2.59 -12.78 -4.81
C ALA A 259 -3.13 -11.43 -5.32
N LEU A 260 -2.31 -10.68 -6.06
CA LEU A 260 -2.70 -9.39 -6.65
C LEU A 260 -3.75 -9.60 -7.76
N ALA A 261 -3.58 -10.58 -8.66
CA ALA A 261 -4.58 -10.90 -9.69
C ALA A 261 -5.93 -11.32 -9.09
N GLY A 262 -5.91 -11.99 -7.93
CA GLY A 262 -7.13 -12.32 -7.17
C GLY A 262 -7.91 -11.06 -6.77
N GLY A 263 -7.22 -10.00 -6.36
CA GLY A 263 -7.82 -8.73 -5.98
C GLY A 263 -8.47 -7.97 -7.14
N LEU A 264 -8.03 -8.22 -8.38
CA LEU A 264 -8.58 -7.56 -9.57
C LEU A 264 -9.95 -8.08 -10.00
N LYS A 265 -10.45 -9.16 -9.40
CA LYS A 265 -11.76 -9.76 -9.76
C LYS A 265 -12.96 -9.00 -9.19
N SER A 266 -12.72 -8.04 -8.32
CA SER A 266 -13.77 -7.28 -7.65
C SER A 266 -13.44 -5.79 -7.73
N ASP A 267 -14.48 -4.97 -7.69
CA ASP A 267 -14.32 -3.53 -7.65
C ASP A 267 -13.63 -3.10 -6.35
N THR A 268 -12.60 -2.27 -6.48
CA THR A 268 -11.86 -1.69 -5.36
C THR A 268 -11.95 -0.17 -5.43
N ILE A 269 -13.18 0.33 -5.33
CA ILE A 269 -13.51 1.75 -5.34
C ILE A 269 -13.95 2.17 -3.93
N PRO A 270 -13.62 3.38 -3.48
CA PRO A 270 -14.07 3.87 -2.19
C PRO A 270 -15.59 4.05 -2.18
N SER A 271 -16.26 3.55 -1.15
CA SER A 271 -17.68 3.79 -0.90
C SER A 271 -17.94 5.27 -0.61
N LYS A 272 -17.02 5.89 0.12
CA LYS A 272 -16.92 7.33 0.37
C LYS A 272 -15.46 7.75 0.32
N ASN A 273 -15.08 8.44 -0.74
CA ASN A 273 -13.71 8.98 -0.85
C ASN A 273 -13.54 10.16 0.12
N ARG A 274 -12.71 9.96 1.16
CA ARG A 274 -12.49 10.94 2.23
C ARG A 274 -11.24 11.79 2.00
N PHE A 275 -10.58 11.66 0.85
CA PHE A 275 -9.30 12.33 0.60
C PHE A 275 -9.40 13.85 0.77
N ARG A 276 -10.34 14.49 0.06
CA ARG A 276 -10.52 15.96 0.13
C ARG A 276 -10.99 16.45 1.49
N GLU A 277 -11.86 15.67 2.16
CA GLU A 277 -12.33 15.99 3.51
C GLU A 277 -11.18 16.12 4.53
N VAL A 278 -10.17 15.26 4.42
CA VAL A 278 -9.07 15.19 5.38
C VAL A 278 -7.89 16.08 4.98
N THR A 279 -7.57 16.17 3.69
CA THR A 279 -6.39 16.90 3.21
C THR A 279 -6.66 18.33 2.75
N GLY A 280 -7.93 18.71 2.58
CA GLY A 280 -8.34 20.03 2.06
C GLY A 280 -8.12 20.23 0.56
N ARG A 281 -7.62 19.22 -0.18
CA ARG A 281 -7.38 19.26 -1.62
C ARG A 281 -7.84 17.98 -2.31
N ASP A 282 -7.95 18.02 -3.62
CA ASP A 282 -8.16 16.82 -4.42
C ASP A 282 -6.86 16.03 -4.61
N PRO A 283 -6.93 14.70 -4.83
CA PRO A 283 -5.76 13.91 -5.19
C PRO A 283 -5.20 14.36 -6.55
N ILE A 284 -3.92 14.07 -6.79
CA ILE A 284 -3.28 14.35 -8.07
C ILE A 284 -4.03 13.59 -9.18
N PRO A 285 -4.42 14.24 -10.28
CA PRO A 285 -5.12 13.60 -11.40
C PRO A 285 -4.35 12.39 -11.94
N LEU A 286 -5.03 11.27 -12.16
CA LEU A 286 -4.42 10.00 -12.56
C LEU A 286 -3.50 10.12 -13.78
N GLN A 287 -3.90 10.90 -14.80
CA GLN A 287 -3.09 11.09 -16.01
C GLN A 287 -1.75 11.77 -15.71
N SER A 288 -1.75 12.76 -14.81
CA SER A 288 -0.52 13.46 -14.37
C SER A 288 0.41 12.50 -13.64
N VAL A 289 -0.11 11.68 -12.73
CA VAL A 289 0.64 10.65 -12.00
C VAL A 289 1.27 9.65 -12.97
N LEU A 290 0.49 9.10 -13.91
CA LEU A 290 1.00 8.12 -14.87
C LEU A 290 2.08 8.69 -15.78
N LYS A 291 1.96 9.95 -16.20
CA LYS A 291 2.98 10.64 -17.01
C LYS A 291 4.27 10.80 -16.22
N GLN A 292 4.20 11.34 -15.02
CA GLN A 292 5.36 11.51 -14.13
C GLN A 292 6.08 10.19 -13.88
N LEU A 293 5.35 9.15 -13.48
CA LEU A 293 5.92 7.84 -13.17
C LEU A 293 6.52 7.16 -14.41
N ALA A 294 5.94 7.36 -15.61
CA ALA A 294 6.53 6.84 -16.85
C ALA A 294 7.88 7.51 -17.16
N GLU A 295 8.01 8.81 -16.91
CA GLU A 295 9.27 9.55 -17.05
C GLU A 295 10.33 9.09 -16.05
N GLU A 296 9.95 8.91 -14.77
CA GLU A 296 10.84 8.38 -13.74
C GLU A 296 11.34 6.97 -14.07
N MET A 297 10.46 6.09 -14.57
CA MET A 297 10.82 4.72 -14.96
C MET A 297 11.75 4.69 -16.17
N ARG A 298 11.64 5.63 -17.11
CA ARG A 298 12.58 5.77 -18.23
C ARG A 298 13.98 6.14 -17.74
N LYS A 299 14.09 7.11 -16.83
CA LYS A 299 15.36 7.56 -16.25
C LYS A 299 16.09 6.43 -15.48
N LYS A 300 15.34 5.50 -14.87
CA LYS A 300 15.91 4.35 -14.15
C LYS A 300 16.32 3.19 -15.06
N SER A 301 15.88 3.19 -16.33
CA SER A 301 16.12 2.11 -17.30
C SER A 301 17.20 2.45 -18.32
N GLY A 302 17.66 3.69 -18.42
CA GLY A 302 18.81 4.15 -19.19
C GLY A 302 20.02 4.32 -18.27
#